data_66263671740ef9409a29454de766f37e
#
_entry.id   66263671740ef9409a29454de766f37e
#
_cell.length_a   1.000
_cell.length_b   1.000
_cell.length_c   1.000
_cell.angle_alpha   90.00
_cell.angle_beta   90.00
_cell.angle_gamma   90.00
#
_symmetry.space_group_name_H-M   'P 1'
#
loop_
_entity.id
_entity.type
_entity.pdbx_description
1 polymer ?
#
loop_
_entity_poly.entity_id
_entity_poly.type
_entity_poly.pdbx_seq_one_letter_code
_entity_poly.pdbx_strand_id
1 'polypeptide(L)'
;EDRTHHPKTGLFIEKYRLPKATSKRIKSTGLEKTIISRDLGGHIEYHSSWLRDMIERNVGTVVVVVDHRHLIDSKNVDNQTALGYLVNALGRRTKPKGLSLRGRWRARKYSPKRLILLANKADEWMTPEYYVEWEQGFVARHPIFDVFREELYKLHEMHIPVRIDAISARYGWNVEDALIRGFEL
;
A
#
# COMPACT_ATOMS: atom_id res chain seq x y z
N GLU A 1 -22.32 -18.53 -6.71
CA GLU A 1 -22.96 -17.54 -5.83
C GLU A 1 -22.10 -16.27 -5.84
N ASP A 2 -22.55 -15.30 -6.64
CA ASP A 2 -21.94 -13.97 -6.73
C ASP A 2 -22.13 -13.25 -5.39
N ARG A 3 -21.09 -13.24 -4.59
CA ARG A 3 -21.01 -12.30 -3.48
C ARG A 3 -20.65 -10.93 -4.04
N THR A 4 -21.66 -10.19 -4.45
CA THR A 4 -21.51 -8.75 -4.68
C THR A 4 -21.02 -8.12 -3.38
N HIS A 5 -19.71 -7.90 -3.28
CA HIS A 5 -19.16 -7.07 -2.23
C HIS A 5 -19.62 -5.63 -2.47
N HIS A 6 -20.72 -5.24 -1.89
CA HIS A 6 -20.99 -3.83 -1.69
C HIS A 6 -19.81 -3.25 -0.92
N PRO A 7 -19.22 -2.15 -1.36
CA PRO A 7 -18.21 -1.47 -0.59
C PRO A 7 -18.85 -1.09 0.74
N LYS A 8 -18.48 -1.82 1.78
CA LYS A 8 -18.91 -1.47 3.13
C LYS A 8 -18.28 -0.12 3.42
N THR A 9 -19.10 0.92 3.46
CA THR A 9 -18.74 2.24 3.95
C THR A 9 -18.47 2.13 5.45
N GLY A 10 -17.32 1.64 5.83
CA GLY A 10 -16.96 1.39 7.22
C GLY A 10 -15.47 1.22 7.37
N LEU A 11 -14.97 1.86 8.38
CA LEU A 11 -13.63 1.70 8.85
C LEU A 11 -13.52 0.34 9.54
N PHE A 12 -12.92 -0.64 8.90
CA PHE A 12 -12.64 -1.92 9.52
C PHE A 12 -11.30 -1.83 10.25
N ILE A 13 -11.33 -2.00 11.56
CA ILE A 13 -10.13 -2.20 12.37
C ILE A 13 -10.04 -3.70 12.61
N GLU A 14 -9.12 -4.35 11.96
CA GLU A 14 -8.80 -5.74 12.22
C GLU A 14 -7.48 -5.82 12.98
N LYS A 15 -7.50 -6.55 14.08
CA LYS A 15 -6.29 -6.90 14.81
C LYS A 15 -5.88 -8.31 14.43
N TYR A 16 -4.82 -8.43 13.68
CA TYR A 16 -4.27 -9.73 13.32
C TYR A 16 -3.20 -10.14 14.33
N ARG A 17 -3.36 -11.33 14.93
CA ARG A 17 -2.24 -12.01 15.55
C ARG A 17 -1.48 -12.75 14.46
N LEU A 18 -0.27 -12.35 14.22
CA LEU A 18 0.60 -13.05 13.28
C LEU A 18 0.80 -14.51 13.73
N PRO A 19 0.82 -15.48 12.80
CA PRO A 19 1.23 -16.84 13.09
C PRO A 19 2.56 -16.90 13.83
N LYS A 20 2.78 -17.93 14.66
CA LYS A 20 4.01 -18.01 15.49
C LYS A 20 5.30 -17.96 14.66
N ALA A 21 5.30 -18.60 13.48
CA ALA A 21 6.45 -18.59 12.57
C ALA A 21 6.74 -17.18 12.04
N THR A 22 5.73 -16.48 11.53
CA THR A 22 5.80 -15.10 11.04
C THR A 22 6.20 -14.15 12.14
N SER A 23 5.64 -14.31 13.34
CA SER A 23 5.97 -13.53 14.54
C SER A 23 7.43 -13.71 14.95
N LYS A 24 8.03 -14.88 14.72
CA LYS A 24 9.44 -15.16 15.01
C LYS A 24 10.37 -14.49 14.00
N ARG A 25 9.99 -14.47 12.71
CA ARG A 25 10.72 -13.74 11.65
C ARG A 25 10.67 -12.23 11.89
N ILE A 26 9.50 -11.67 12.20
CA ILE A 26 9.32 -10.23 12.47
C ILE A 26 10.01 -9.80 13.76
N LYS A 27 10.10 -10.64 14.77
CA LYS A 27 10.86 -10.33 16.01
C LYS A 27 12.33 -10.05 15.78
N SER A 28 12.93 -10.67 14.78
CA SER A 28 14.34 -10.40 14.42
C SER A 28 14.54 -9.00 13.84
N THR A 29 13.45 -8.38 13.36
CA THR A 29 13.45 -7.01 12.80
C THR A 29 13.04 -5.94 13.80
N GLY A 30 12.77 -6.29 15.06
CA GLY A 30 12.33 -5.34 16.10
C GLY A 30 10.90 -4.84 15.96
N LEU A 31 10.09 -5.46 15.09
CA LEU A 31 8.69 -5.08 14.88
C LEU A 31 7.77 -5.66 15.97
N GLU A 32 6.69 -4.95 16.26
CA GLU A 32 5.68 -5.41 17.23
C GLU A 32 4.95 -6.67 16.74
N LYS A 33 4.54 -7.52 17.68
CA LYS A 33 3.82 -8.77 17.40
C LYS A 33 2.39 -8.58 16.87
N THR A 34 1.88 -7.37 16.88
CA THR A 34 0.50 -7.06 16.50
C THR A 34 0.51 -6.00 15.44
N ILE A 35 -0.05 -6.33 14.29
CA ILE A 35 -0.33 -5.37 13.23
C ILE A 35 -1.78 -4.92 13.41
N ILE A 36 -2.00 -3.61 13.51
CA ILE A 36 -3.33 -3.02 13.42
C ILE A 36 -3.48 -2.52 12.01
N SER A 37 -4.26 -3.25 11.22
CA SER A 37 -4.57 -2.87 9.85
C SER A 37 -5.87 -2.07 9.80
N ARG A 38 -5.94 -1.12 8.88
CA ARG A 38 -7.15 -0.44 8.47
C ARG A 38 -7.28 -0.55 6.97
N ASP A 39 -8.36 -1.14 6.56
CA ASP A 39 -8.75 -1.13 5.17
C ASP A 39 -9.56 0.14 4.88
N LEU A 40 -9.12 0.90 3.91
CA LEU A 40 -9.75 2.14 3.48
C LEU A 40 -10.15 1.97 2.01
N GLY A 41 -11.42 2.17 1.69
CA GLY A 41 -11.91 2.04 0.33
C GLY A 41 -11.11 2.88 -0.67
N GLY A 42 -10.83 2.29 -1.85
CA GLY A 42 -10.02 2.92 -2.91
C GLY A 42 -10.68 4.09 -3.64
N HIS A 43 -11.97 4.36 -3.39
CA HIS A 43 -12.72 5.37 -4.13
C HIS A 43 -12.27 6.80 -3.79
N ILE A 44 -12.28 7.69 -4.79
CA ILE A 44 -11.80 9.08 -4.68
C ILE A 44 -12.41 9.86 -3.51
N GLU A 45 -13.65 9.57 -3.15
CA GLU A 45 -14.35 10.20 -2.02
C GLU A 45 -13.66 9.96 -0.67
N TYR A 46 -12.90 8.87 -0.55
CA TYR A 46 -12.22 8.50 0.70
C TYR A 46 -10.78 9.02 0.81
N HIS A 47 -10.21 9.57 -0.25
CA HIS A 47 -8.81 10.00 -0.27
C HIS A 47 -8.48 11.00 0.84
N SER A 48 -9.35 11.99 1.09
CA SER A 48 -9.14 12.96 2.17
C SER A 48 -9.18 12.33 3.55
N SER A 49 -9.97 11.25 3.73
CA SER A 49 -10.04 10.50 4.99
C SER A 49 -8.81 9.66 5.24
N TRP A 50 -8.15 9.14 4.19
CA TRP A 50 -6.90 8.39 4.33
C TRP A 50 -5.83 9.22 5.01
N LEU A 51 -5.54 10.40 4.46
CA LEU A 51 -4.49 11.26 5.00
C LEU A 51 -4.81 11.67 6.44
N ARG A 52 -6.07 12.00 6.76
CA ARG A 52 -6.50 12.31 8.12
C ARG A 52 -6.22 11.15 9.07
N ASP A 53 -6.62 9.94 8.71
CA ASP A 53 -6.45 8.76 9.55
C ASP A 53 -4.96 8.42 9.74
N MET A 54 -4.18 8.50 8.68
CA MET A 54 -2.73 8.30 8.72
C MET A 54 -2.05 9.26 9.70
N ILE A 55 -2.40 10.54 9.66
CA ILE A 55 -1.83 11.57 10.55
C ILE A 55 -2.28 11.37 11.99
N GLU A 56 -3.59 11.19 12.22
CA GLU A 56 -4.14 11.03 13.58
C GLU A 56 -3.54 9.84 14.31
N ARG A 57 -3.30 8.76 13.58
CA ARG A 57 -2.78 7.52 14.16
C ARG A 57 -1.27 7.39 14.06
N ASN A 58 -0.60 8.32 13.38
CA ASN A 58 0.83 8.24 13.13
C ASN A 58 1.23 6.93 12.44
N VAL A 59 0.52 6.61 11.35
CA VAL A 59 0.75 5.39 10.59
C VAL A 59 2.19 5.36 10.07
N GLY A 60 2.93 4.32 10.43
CA GLY A 60 4.33 4.18 10.03
C GLY A 60 4.51 3.49 8.69
N THR A 61 3.63 2.54 8.35
CA THR A 61 3.69 1.81 7.09
C THR A 61 2.38 1.98 6.33
N VAL A 62 2.48 2.36 5.07
CA VAL A 62 1.33 2.46 4.16
C VAL A 62 1.44 1.34 3.15
N VAL A 63 0.39 0.55 3.03
CA VAL A 63 0.27 -0.49 1.99
C VAL A 63 -0.72 0.00 0.95
N VAL A 64 -0.28 0.09 -0.28
CA VAL A 64 -1.13 0.43 -1.44
C VAL A 64 -1.26 -0.82 -2.30
N VAL A 65 -2.49 -1.28 -2.47
CA VAL A 65 -2.79 -2.43 -3.33
C VAL A 65 -3.38 -1.91 -4.63
N VAL A 66 -2.76 -2.28 -5.74
CA VAL A 66 -3.19 -1.94 -7.09
C VAL A 66 -3.50 -3.21 -7.88
N ASP A 67 -4.25 -3.09 -8.95
CA ASP A 67 -4.50 -4.20 -9.87
C ASP A 67 -4.07 -3.85 -11.31
N HIS A 68 -4.25 -4.80 -12.23
CA HIS A 68 -3.80 -4.69 -13.62
C HIS A 68 -4.81 -4.02 -14.56
N ARG A 69 -5.93 -3.45 -14.06
CA ARG A 69 -6.98 -2.89 -14.92
C ARG A 69 -6.47 -1.85 -15.92
N HIS A 70 -5.48 -1.05 -15.56
CA HIS A 70 -4.88 -0.07 -16.45
C HIS A 70 -4.06 -0.69 -17.61
N LEU A 71 -3.65 -1.96 -17.51
CA LEU A 71 -3.04 -2.69 -18.64
C LEU A 71 -4.10 -3.14 -19.65
N ILE A 72 -5.32 -3.40 -19.20
CA ILE A 72 -6.45 -3.83 -20.04
C ILE A 72 -7.15 -2.63 -20.65
N ASP A 73 -7.36 -1.59 -19.85
CA ASP A 73 -7.99 -0.33 -20.26
C ASP A 73 -7.12 0.86 -19.83
N SER A 74 -6.45 1.45 -20.81
CA SER A 74 -5.57 2.61 -20.58
C SER A 74 -6.29 3.86 -20.06
N LYS A 75 -7.62 3.90 -20.15
CA LYS A 75 -8.45 4.97 -19.58
C LYS A 75 -8.71 4.76 -18.07
N ASN A 76 -8.45 3.56 -17.56
CA ASN A 76 -8.59 3.29 -16.14
C ASN A 76 -7.40 3.84 -15.36
N VAL A 77 -7.60 5.01 -14.79
CA VAL A 77 -6.56 5.75 -14.02
C VAL A 77 -6.78 5.67 -12.49
N ASP A 78 -7.68 4.82 -12.01
CA ASP A 78 -8.07 4.77 -10.59
C ASP A 78 -6.87 4.53 -9.66
N ASN A 79 -6.05 3.52 -9.99
CA ASN A 79 -4.87 3.16 -9.21
C ASN A 79 -3.83 4.29 -9.19
N GLN A 80 -3.57 4.89 -10.36
CA GLN A 80 -2.66 6.01 -10.51
C GLN A 80 -3.16 7.24 -9.76
N THR A 81 -4.45 7.54 -9.88
CA THR A 81 -5.09 8.67 -9.17
C THR A 81 -4.99 8.48 -7.65
N ALA A 82 -5.21 7.29 -7.14
CA ALA A 82 -5.13 6.98 -5.72
C ALA A 82 -3.71 7.19 -5.17
N LEU A 83 -2.70 6.62 -5.82
CA LEU A 83 -1.30 6.78 -5.42
C LEU A 83 -0.84 8.23 -5.60
N GLY A 84 -1.19 8.85 -6.74
CA GLY A 84 -0.87 10.24 -7.04
C GLY A 84 -1.45 11.21 -6.02
N TYR A 85 -2.69 11.01 -5.58
CA TYR A 85 -3.29 11.79 -4.50
C TYR A 85 -2.45 11.68 -3.21
N LEU A 86 -2.15 10.46 -2.78
CA LEU A 86 -1.39 10.20 -1.57
C LEU A 86 -0.01 10.88 -1.62
N VAL A 87 0.74 10.67 -2.69
CA VAL A 87 2.08 11.22 -2.88
C VAL A 87 2.07 12.75 -2.90
N ASN A 88 1.14 13.34 -3.66
CA ASN A 88 1.00 14.79 -3.71
C ASN A 88 0.58 15.38 -2.35
N ALA A 89 -0.29 14.71 -1.60
CA ALA A 89 -0.72 15.16 -0.28
C ALA A 89 0.41 15.11 0.74
N LEU A 90 1.26 14.08 0.68
CA LEU A 90 2.47 13.96 1.52
C LEU A 90 3.50 15.06 1.15
N GLY A 91 3.80 15.22 -0.14
CA GLY A 91 4.78 16.22 -0.62
C GLY A 91 4.38 17.64 -0.29
N ARG A 92 3.11 18.01 -0.44
CA ARG A 92 2.58 19.33 -0.08
C ARG A 92 2.34 19.53 1.40
N ARG A 93 2.56 18.51 2.24
CA ARG A 93 2.21 18.52 3.67
C ARG A 93 0.77 18.97 3.91
N THR A 94 -0.14 18.44 3.09
CA THR A 94 -1.56 18.81 3.12
C THR A 94 -2.15 18.53 4.50
N LYS A 95 -2.91 19.51 5.02
CA LYS A 95 -3.60 19.38 6.31
C LYS A 95 -5.07 19.07 6.05
N PRO A 96 -5.50 17.81 6.20
CA PRO A 96 -6.91 17.46 6.01
C PRO A 96 -7.79 18.18 7.04
N LYS A 97 -9.05 18.44 6.66
CA LYS A 97 -10.05 18.99 7.58
C LYS A 97 -10.37 17.98 8.68
N GLY A 98 -10.80 18.47 9.84
CA GLY A 98 -11.27 17.63 10.96
C GLY A 98 -10.15 16.96 11.78
N LEU A 99 -8.91 17.39 11.65
CA LEU A 99 -7.84 16.95 12.54
C LEU A 99 -8.05 17.45 13.98
N SER A 100 -7.77 16.58 14.95
CA SER A 100 -7.61 16.94 16.35
C SER A 100 -6.47 17.93 16.56
N LEU A 101 -6.37 18.57 17.72
CA LEU A 101 -5.23 19.46 18.04
C LEU A 101 -3.89 18.72 17.93
N ARG A 102 -3.82 17.49 18.43
CA ARG A 102 -2.65 16.64 18.31
C ARG A 102 -2.36 16.28 16.85
N GLY A 103 -3.39 15.97 16.05
CA GLY A 103 -3.27 15.70 14.63
C GLY A 103 -2.75 16.90 13.85
N ARG A 104 -3.22 18.12 14.14
CA ARG A 104 -2.74 19.36 13.50
C ARG A 104 -1.25 19.61 13.75
N TRP A 105 -0.79 19.37 14.96
CA TRP A 105 0.64 19.48 15.28
C TRP A 105 1.46 18.42 14.55
N ARG A 106 0.98 17.15 14.54
CA ARG A 106 1.63 16.05 13.86
C ARG A 106 1.69 16.24 12.34
N ALA A 107 0.63 16.77 11.72
CA ALA A 107 0.55 17.01 10.28
C ALA A 107 1.72 17.82 9.71
N ARG A 108 2.35 18.66 10.52
CA ARG A 108 3.52 19.49 10.10
C ARG A 108 4.76 18.67 9.79
N LYS A 109 4.89 17.50 10.44
CA LYS A 109 6.09 16.64 10.37
C LYS A 109 5.76 15.22 9.95
N TYR A 110 4.48 14.94 9.65
CA TYR A 110 4.07 13.59 9.32
C TYR A 110 4.69 13.16 7.99
N SER A 111 5.35 12.03 8.03
CA SER A 111 5.79 11.24 6.90
C SER A 111 5.70 9.77 7.30
N PRO A 112 5.13 8.89 6.49
CA PRO A 112 5.21 7.47 6.76
C PRO A 112 6.68 7.03 6.70
N LYS A 113 7.03 6.03 7.50
CA LYS A 113 8.39 5.49 7.52
C LYS A 113 8.70 4.71 6.23
N ARG A 114 7.66 4.15 5.60
CA ARG A 114 7.76 3.34 4.38
C ARG A 114 6.44 3.21 3.67
N LEU A 115 6.51 2.86 2.39
CA LEU A 115 5.37 2.48 1.57
C LEU A 115 5.62 1.10 0.94
N ILE A 116 4.59 0.28 0.90
CA ILE A 116 4.59 -1.02 0.21
C ILE A 116 3.57 -0.93 -0.92
N LEU A 117 4.01 -1.07 -2.16
CA LEU A 117 3.14 -1.10 -3.35
C LEU A 117 3.00 -2.54 -3.81
N LEU A 118 1.80 -3.09 -3.71
CA LEU A 118 1.49 -4.47 -4.07
C LEU A 118 0.61 -4.52 -5.31
N ALA A 119 1.12 -5.11 -6.39
CA ALA A 119 0.32 -5.43 -7.57
C ALA A 119 -0.40 -6.76 -7.35
N ASN A 120 -1.72 -6.69 -7.13
CA ASN A 120 -2.58 -7.84 -6.91
C ASN A 120 -2.98 -8.52 -8.22
N LYS A 121 -3.58 -9.71 -8.10
CA LYS A 121 -4.02 -10.56 -9.21
C LYS A 121 -2.86 -10.99 -10.13
N ALA A 122 -1.70 -11.28 -9.54
CA ALA A 122 -0.54 -11.77 -10.30
C ALA A 122 -0.88 -13.00 -11.16
N ASP A 123 -1.84 -13.80 -10.72
CA ASP A 123 -2.39 -14.94 -11.45
C ASP A 123 -3.07 -14.57 -12.78
N GLU A 124 -3.45 -13.30 -12.98
CA GLU A 124 -4.12 -12.83 -14.20
C GLU A 124 -3.18 -12.10 -15.17
N TRP A 125 -2.05 -11.54 -14.70
CA TRP A 125 -1.17 -10.71 -15.52
C TRP A 125 0.31 -11.14 -15.56
N MET A 126 0.76 -11.97 -14.63
CA MET A 126 2.15 -12.39 -14.57
C MET A 126 2.39 -13.57 -15.51
N THR A 127 3.20 -13.36 -16.55
CA THR A 127 3.64 -14.45 -17.44
C THR A 127 4.78 -15.24 -16.81
N PRO A 128 5.10 -16.45 -17.32
CA PRO A 128 6.25 -17.23 -16.83
C PRO A 128 7.58 -16.48 -16.89
N GLU A 129 7.79 -15.66 -17.91
CA GLU A 129 9.00 -14.84 -18.08
C GLU A 129 9.11 -13.80 -16.97
N TYR A 130 8.02 -13.09 -16.67
CA TYR A 130 7.98 -12.12 -15.57
C TYR A 130 8.06 -12.77 -14.20
N TYR A 131 7.60 -14.00 -14.06
CA TYR A 131 7.77 -14.76 -12.82
C TYR A 131 9.28 -14.98 -12.53
N VAL A 132 10.07 -15.33 -13.55
CA VAL A 132 11.53 -15.46 -13.42
C VAL A 132 12.17 -14.13 -13.03
N GLU A 133 11.78 -13.01 -13.65
CA GLU A 133 12.26 -11.68 -13.27
C GLU A 133 11.88 -11.32 -11.83
N TRP A 134 10.68 -11.68 -11.40
CA TRP A 134 10.25 -11.47 -10.03
C TRP A 134 11.11 -12.27 -9.03
N GLU A 135 11.39 -13.54 -9.30
CA GLU A 135 12.28 -14.37 -8.47
C GLU A 135 13.69 -13.78 -8.36
N GLN A 136 14.16 -13.13 -9.41
CA GLN A 136 15.44 -12.42 -9.44
C GLN A 136 15.40 -11.03 -8.76
N GLY A 137 14.25 -10.61 -8.25
CA GLY A 137 14.07 -9.32 -7.59
C GLY A 137 13.79 -8.15 -8.54
N PHE A 138 13.52 -8.39 -9.82
CA PHE A 138 13.28 -7.35 -10.83
C PHE A 138 11.80 -7.02 -11.04
N VAL A 139 10.94 -7.32 -10.09
CA VAL A 139 9.48 -7.10 -10.18
C VAL A 139 9.08 -5.69 -10.66
N ALA A 140 9.83 -4.67 -10.27
CA ALA A 140 9.57 -3.28 -10.65
C ALA A 140 9.75 -2.99 -12.15
N ARG A 141 10.33 -3.92 -12.93
CA ARG A 141 10.47 -3.79 -14.38
C ARG A 141 9.22 -4.12 -15.15
N HIS A 142 8.26 -4.79 -14.51
CA HIS A 142 7.01 -5.14 -15.16
C HIS A 142 6.20 -3.89 -15.56
N PRO A 143 5.60 -3.84 -16.77
CA PRO A 143 4.82 -2.69 -17.26
C PRO A 143 3.69 -2.25 -16.34
N ILE A 144 3.18 -3.13 -15.48
CA ILE A 144 2.16 -2.79 -14.47
C ILE A 144 2.59 -1.65 -13.55
N PHE A 145 3.89 -1.44 -13.38
CA PHE A 145 4.44 -0.38 -12.52
C PHE A 145 4.81 0.90 -13.27
N ASP A 146 4.76 0.89 -14.62
CA ASP A 146 5.20 2.03 -15.43
C ASP A 146 4.38 3.30 -15.15
N VAL A 147 3.08 3.13 -14.94
CA VAL A 147 2.16 4.24 -14.65
C VAL A 147 2.43 4.93 -13.30
N PHE A 148 3.23 4.32 -12.44
CA PHE A 148 3.56 4.83 -11.10
C PHE A 148 4.96 5.43 -11.00
N ARG A 149 5.72 5.49 -12.11
CA ARG A 149 7.13 5.94 -12.09
C ARG A 149 7.31 7.33 -11.50
N GLU A 150 6.41 8.25 -11.83
CA GLU A 150 6.46 9.63 -11.33
C GLU A 150 6.23 9.67 -9.81
N GLU A 151 5.25 8.93 -9.31
CA GLU A 151 4.94 8.82 -7.89
C GLU A 151 6.07 8.15 -7.11
N LEU A 152 6.65 7.11 -7.67
CA LEU A 152 7.80 6.42 -7.07
C LEU A 152 9.03 7.34 -6.99
N TYR A 153 9.28 8.15 -8.04
CA TYR A 153 10.33 9.15 -8.03
C TYR A 153 10.09 10.20 -6.93
N LYS A 154 8.88 10.76 -6.83
CA LYS A 154 8.52 11.72 -5.78
C LYS A 154 8.68 11.14 -4.37
N LEU A 155 8.34 9.86 -4.16
CA LEU A 155 8.54 9.18 -2.88
C LEU A 155 10.03 9.06 -2.54
N HIS A 156 10.86 8.76 -3.53
CA HIS A 156 12.32 8.73 -3.39
C HIS A 156 12.86 10.11 -2.97
N GLU A 157 12.45 11.19 -3.64
CA GLU A 157 12.80 12.58 -3.29
C GLU A 157 12.38 12.94 -1.86
N MET A 158 11.26 12.40 -1.39
CA MET A 158 10.79 12.58 -0.01
C MET A 158 11.49 11.67 1.00
N HIS A 159 12.47 10.85 0.57
CA HIS A 159 13.17 9.87 1.39
C HIS A 159 12.21 8.86 2.06
N ILE A 160 11.13 8.49 1.39
CA ILE A 160 10.22 7.45 1.82
C ILE A 160 10.61 6.15 1.11
N PRO A 161 11.16 5.16 1.83
CA PRO A 161 11.49 3.87 1.22
C PRO A 161 10.24 3.20 0.65
N VAL A 162 10.36 2.65 -0.55
CA VAL A 162 9.27 1.94 -1.22
C VAL A 162 9.69 0.51 -1.50
N ARG A 163 8.85 -0.44 -1.09
CA ARG A 163 8.91 -1.83 -1.54
C ARG A 163 7.83 -2.07 -2.58
N ILE A 164 8.23 -2.68 -3.70
CA ILE A 164 7.32 -3.08 -4.75
C ILE A 164 7.29 -4.60 -4.77
N ASP A 165 6.10 -5.19 -4.85
CA ASP A 165 5.96 -6.63 -4.97
C ASP A 165 4.66 -7.02 -5.72
N ALA A 166 4.59 -8.28 -6.15
CA ALA A 166 3.44 -8.88 -6.80
C ALA A 166 2.79 -9.90 -5.87
N ILE A 167 1.45 -9.92 -5.83
CA ILE A 167 0.68 -10.86 -5.01
C ILE A 167 -0.52 -11.39 -5.77
N SER A 168 -1.02 -12.56 -5.35
CA SER A 168 -2.36 -13.00 -5.68
C SER A 168 -3.14 -13.25 -4.38
N ALA A 169 -4.01 -12.31 -4.03
CA ALA A 169 -4.85 -12.44 -2.84
C ALA A 169 -5.83 -13.61 -2.96
N ARG A 170 -6.26 -13.94 -4.19
CA ARG A 170 -7.16 -15.06 -4.47
C ARG A 170 -6.58 -16.42 -4.03
N TYR A 171 -5.29 -16.61 -4.28
CA TYR A 171 -4.58 -17.85 -3.98
C TYR A 171 -3.68 -17.76 -2.76
N GLY A 172 -3.64 -16.60 -2.07
CA GLY A 172 -2.73 -16.35 -0.96
C GLY A 172 -1.25 -16.34 -1.36
N TRP A 173 -0.97 -16.30 -2.69
CA TRP A 173 0.40 -16.35 -3.20
C TRP A 173 1.16 -15.07 -2.89
N ASN A 174 2.34 -15.22 -2.31
CA ASN A 174 3.28 -14.16 -1.95
C ASN A 174 2.74 -13.05 -1.02
N VAL A 175 1.54 -13.18 -0.45
CA VAL A 175 0.93 -12.10 0.36
C VAL A 175 1.70 -11.87 1.65
N GLU A 176 1.97 -12.94 2.40
CA GLU A 176 2.69 -12.87 3.68
C GLU A 176 4.14 -12.43 3.47
N ASP A 177 4.84 -13.05 2.53
CA ASP A 177 6.25 -12.76 2.26
C ASP A 177 6.47 -11.35 1.74
N ALA A 178 5.61 -10.83 0.87
CA ALA A 178 5.68 -9.46 0.38
C ALA A 178 5.51 -8.44 1.51
N LEU A 179 4.57 -8.67 2.43
CA LEU A 179 4.40 -7.83 3.61
C LEU A 179 5.61 -7.90 4.54
N ILE A 180 6.13 -9.10 4.83
CA ILE A 180 7.31 -9.26 5.69
C ILE A 180 8.50 -8.51 5.09
N ARG A 181 8.82 -8.75 3.81
CA ARG A 181 9.91 -8.04 3.12
C ARG A 181 9.69 -6.52 3.11
N GLY A 182 8.44 -6.08 3.00
CA GLY A 182 8.10 -4.67 3.10
C GLY A 182 8.33 -4.05 4.47
N PHE A 183 8.20 -4.85 5.54
CA PHE A 183 8.49 -4.40 6.91
C PHE A 183 9.98 -4.45 7.29
N GLU A 184 10.81 -5.13 6.51
CA GLU A 184 12.27 -5.23 6.72
C GLU A 184 13.07 -4.06 6.12
N LEU A 185 12.40 -3.13 5.42
CA LEU A 185 12.99 -1.91 4.83
C LEU A 185 13.54 -0.93 5.86
#